data_526a724ac4d1226033f9d74de9fd88b3
#
_entry.id   526a724ac4d1226033f9d74de9fd88b3
#
_cell.length_a   1.000
_cell.length_b   1.000
_cell.length_c   1.000
_cell.angle_alpha   90.00
_cell.angle_beta   90.00
_cell.angle_gamma   90.00
#
_symmetry.space_group_name_H-M   'P 1'
#
loop_
_entity.id
_entity.type
_entity.pdbx_description
1 polymer ?
#
loop_
_entity_poly.entity_id
_entity_poly.type
_entity_poly.pdbx_seq_one_letter_code
_entity_poly.pdbx_strand_id
1 'polypeptide(L)'
;MFMYTDYTQHLLDNVKKIHFIGCGGSGMYPLIQILSAKGYDISGSDVLDGSIIRSEREMGVKVTLGHSADNVVGADLVVYSAAIAKDNVELNAAASYGITTVERSVLLGYVDRKSTRLN
;
A
#
# COMPACT_ATOMS: atom_id res chain seq x y z
N MET A 1 12.93 -5.03 -22.58
CA MET A 1 13.59 -4.26 -21.56
C MET A 1 12.78 -3.02 -21.14
N PHE A 2 12.11 -2.43 -22.07
CA PHE A 2 11.36 -1.22 -21.74
C PHE A 2 10.07 -1.44 -21.03
N MET A 3 9.51 -2.62 -21.17
CA MET A 3 8.18 -2.89 -20.65
C MET A 3 8.12 -2.82 -19.14
N TYR A 4 9.16 -3.32 -18.48
CA TYR A 4 9.15 -3.28 -17.05
C TYR A 4 9.42 -1.86 -16.53
N THR A 5 10.17 -1.06 -17.29
CA THR A 5 10.36 0.35 -16.97
C THR A 5 9.04 1.10 -17.09
N ASP A 6 8.28 0.82 -18.12
CA ASP A 6 6.98 1.45 -18.33
C ASP A 6 6.02 1.10 -17.21
N TYR A 7 6.00 -0.16 -16.80
CA TYR A 7 5.15 -0.59 -15.70
C TYR A 7 5.44 0.22 -14.44
N THR A 8 6.71 0.37 -14.08
CA THR A 8 7.05 1.11 -12.87
C THR A 8 6.81 2.60 -13.00
N GLN A 9 6.90 3.15 -14.20
CA GLN A 9 6.64 4.58 -14.42
C GLN A 9 5.17 4.93 -14.24
N HIS A 10 4.27 3.98 -14.44
CA HIS A 10 2.83 4.23 -14.43
C HIS A 10 2.12 3.55 -13.27
N LEU A 11 2.89 3.15 -12.25
CA LEU A 11 2.36 2.35 -11.14
C LEU A 11 1.14 2.96 -10.47
N LEU A 12 1.14 4.28 -10.29
CA LEU A 12 0.03 4.96 -9.62
C LEU A 12 -0.94 5.65 -10.57
N ASP A 13 -0.80 5.44 -11.88
CA ASP A 13 -1.74 6.02 -12.83
C ASP A 13 -3.13 5.43 -12.59
N ASN A 14 -4.12 6.31 -12.48
CA ASN A 14 -5.52 5.94 -12.26
C ASN A 14 -5.77 5.24 -10.92
N VAL A 15 -4.81 5.27 -10.01
CA VAL A 15 -4.97 4.71 -8.66
C VAL A 15 -5.55 5.79 -7.76
N LYS A 16 -6.60 5.44 -7.01
CA LYS A 16 -7.21 6.32 -6.01
C LYS A 16 -7.20 5.69 -4.63
N LYS A 17 -7.42 4.38 -4.55
CA LYS A 17 -7.50 3.65 -3.29
C LYS A 17 -6.34 2.68 -3.17
N ILE A 18 -5.57 2.82 -2.11
CA ILE A 18 -4.41 1.97 -1.84
C ILE A 18 -4.58 1.30 -0.49
N HIS A 19 -4.43 -0.03 -0.48
CA HIS A 19 -4.51 -0.80 0.76
C HIS A 19 -3.13 -1.35 1.12
N PHE A 20 -2.73 -1.17 2.39
CA PHE A 20 -1.43 -1.62 2.88
C PHE A 20 -1.60 -2.80 3.82
N ILE A 21 -1.03 -3.94 3.47
CA ILE A 21 -1.03 -5.12 4.33
C ILE A 21 0.16 -5.01 5.29
N GLY A 22 -0.12 -4.97 6.58
CA GLY A 22 0.90 -4.75 7.59
C GLY A 22 1.19 -3.27 7.79
N CYS A 23 0.17 -2.44 7.79
CA CYS A 23 0.31 -0.98 7.80
C CYS A 23 0.96 -0.43 9.07
N GLY A 24 0.96 -1.20 10.16
CA GLY A 24 1.60 -0.77 11.40
C GLY A 24 3.11 -0.92 11.43
N GLY A 25 3.70 -1.46 10.37
CA GLY A 25 5.15 -1.60 10.27
C GLY A 25 5.83 -0.27 10.06
N SER A 26 7.02 -0.11 10.65
CA SER A 26 7.75 1.16 10.57
C SER A 26 8.13 1.53 9.14
N GLY A 27 8.33 0.56 8.27
CA GLY A 27 8.65 0.82 6.87
C GLY A 27 7.46 1.26 6.04
N MET A 28 6.24 0.99 6.49
CA MET A 28 5.03 1.40 5.79
C MET A 28 4.63 2.84 6.12
N TYR A 29 4.87 3.25 7.34
CA TYR A 29 4.38 4.53 7.83
C TYR A 29 4.80 5.73 6.98
N PRO A 30 6.09 5.88 6.61
CA PRO A 30 6.49 7.02 5.79
C PRO A 30 5.79 7.06 4.43
N LEU A 31 5.60 5.91 3.80
CA LEU A 31 4.87 5.86 2.53
C LEU A 31 3.41 6.26 2.70
N ILE A 32 2.79 5.77 3.75
CA ILE A 32 1.40 6.11 4.04
C ILE A 32 1.26 7.62 4.28
N GLN A 33 2.20 8.22 5.00
CA GLN A 33 2.18 9.65 5.23
C GLN A 33 2.27 10.43 3.92
N ILE A 34 3.20 10.06 3.06
CA ILE A 34 3.41 10.75 1.79
C ILE A 34 2.15 10.63 0.90
N LEU A 35 1.63 9.44 0.77
CA LEU A 35 0.50 9.20 -0.13
C LEU A 35 -0.80 9.78 0.42
N SER A 36 -0.97 9.74 1.73
CA SER A 36 -2.13 10.38 2.36
C SER A 36 -2.11 11.89 2.13
N ALA A 37 -0.93 12.51 2.24
CA ALA A 37 -0.78 13.93 2.00
C ALA A 37 -1.06 14.30 0.54
N LYS A 38 -0.85 13.37 -0.38
CA LYS A 38 -1.14 13.60 -1.80
C LYS A 38 -2.61 13.37 -2.15
N GLY A 39 -3.42 12.96 -1.21
CA GLY A 39 -4.85 12.81 -1.41
C GLY A 39 -5.34 11.43 -1.78
N TYR A 40 -4.48 10.41 -1.72
CA TYR A 40 -4.93 9.04 -1.95
C TYR A 40 -5.81 8.58 -0.80
N ASP A 41 -6.78 7.73 -1.11
CA ASP A 41 -7.64 7.10 -0.12
C ASP A 41 -6.90 5.85 0.40
N ILE A 42 -6.44 5.90 1.64
CA ILE A 42 -5.56 4.88 2.19
C ILE A 42 -6.32 4.02 3.20
N SER A 43 -6.14 2.72 3.07
CA SER A 43 -6.58 1.76 4.08
C SER A 43 -5.43 0.83 4.42
N GLY A 44 -5.58 0.10 5.50
CA GLY A 44 -4.56 -0.85 5.89
C GLY A 44 -5.08 -1.88 6.87
N SER A 45 -4.31 -2.92 7.05
CA SER A 45 -4.59 -3.97 8.03
C SER A 45 -3.32 -4.33 8.76
N ASP A 46 -3.47 -4.75 10.01
CA ASP A 46 -2.36 -5.26 10.80
C ASP A 46 -2.93 -6.17 11.89
N VAL A 47 -2.11 -7.03 12.45
CA VAL A 47 -2.54 -7.92 13.52
C VAL A 47 -2.34 -7.31 14.90
N LEU A 48 -1.48 -6.31 15.02
CA LEU A 48 -1.16 -5.66 16.29
C LEU A 48 -1.53 -4.20 16.26
N ASP A 49 -2.13 -3.72 17.33
CA ASP A 49 -2.38 -2.29 17.52
C ASP A 49 -1.13 -1.63 18.09
N GLY A 50 -1.02 -0.32 17.90
CA GLY A 50 0.12 0.41 18.41
C GLY A 50 0.08 1.88 18.06
N SER A 51 1.16 2.61 18.41
CA SER A 51 1.21 4.05 18.21
C SER A 51 1.20 4.44 16.74
N ILE A 52 1.82 3.64 15.88
CA ILE A 52 1.82 3.92 14.44
C ILE A 52 0.39 3.81 13.90
N ILE A 53 -0.34 2.78 14.29
CA ILE A 53 -1.73 2.62 13.86
C ILE A 53 -2.59 3.79 14.34
N ARG A 54 -2.39 4.23 15.56
CA ARG A 54 -3.12 5.40 16.06
C ARG A 54 -2.84 6.65 15.23
N SER A 55 -1.58 6.87 14.89
CA SER A 55 -1.18 8.00 14.04
C SER A 55 -1.80 7.91 12.66
N GLU A 56 -1.84 6.72 12.09
CA GLU A 56 -2.45 6.51 10.78
C GLU A 56 -3.94 6.81 10.81
N ARG A 57 -4.63 6.36 11.86
CA ARG A 57 -6.05 6.67 12.01
C ARG A 57 -6.31 8.15 12.16
N GLU A 58 -5.43 8.87 12.84
CA GLU A 58 -5.55 10.32 12.98
C GLU A 58 -5.41 11.04 11.64
N MET A 59 -4.68 10.46 10.70
CA MET A 59 -4.56 11.02 9.35
C MET A 59 -5.75 10.67 8.46
N GLY A 60 -6.68 9.87 8.94
CA GLY A 60 -7.82 9.45 8.15
C GLY A 60 -7.65 8.10 7.46
N VAL A 61 -6.59 7.37 7.77
CA VAL A 61 -6.39 6.03 7.22
C VAL A 61 -7.35 5.06 7.90
N LYS A 62 -8.03 4.26 7.10
CA LYS A 62 -8.91 3.21 7.64
C LYS A 62 -8.07 1.99 7.97
N VAL A 63 -7.88 1.73 9.26
CA VAL A 63 -7.09 0.59 9.71
C VAL A 63 -7.99 -0.45 10.33
N THR A 64 -7.88 -1.69 9.86
CA THR A 64 -8.57 -2.85 10.41
C THR A 64 -7.55 -3.72 11.12
N LEU A 65 -7.85 -4.12 12.34
CA LEU A 65 -7.03 -5.10 13.05
C LEU A 65 -7.48 -6.49 12.62
N GLY A 66 -6.53 -7.28 12.14
CA GLY A 66 -6.79 -8.58 11.56
C GLY A 66 -6.86 -8.52 10.05
N HIS A 67 -6.47 -9.60 9.40
CA HIS A 67 -6.50 -9.70 7.94
C HIS A 67 -7.77 -10.40 7.47
N SER A 68 -8.33 -9.92 6.37
CA SER A 68 -9.54 -10.49 5.80
C SER A 68 -9.61 -10.14 4.32
N ALA A 69 -10.16 -11.03 3.52
CA ALA A 69 -10.36 -10.79 2.09
C ALA A 69 -11.18 -9.52 1.84
N ASP A 70 -12.12 -9.21 2.72
CA ASP A 70 -12.96 -8.02 2.56
C ASP A 70 -12.16 -6.72 2.61
N ASN A 71 -11.00 -6.74 3.25
CA ASN A 71 -10.22 -5.51 3.44
C ASN A 71 -9.65 -4.97 2.13
N VAL A 72 -9.51 -5.80 1.10
CA VAL A 72 -8.96 -5.35 -0.19
C VAL A 72 -10.02 -5.03 -1.23
N VAL A 73 -11.29 -5.24 -0.91
CA VAL A 73 -12.37 -4.95 -1.86
C VAL A 73 -12.38 -3.47 -2.20
N GLY A 74 -12.35 -3.16 -3.48
CA GLY A 74 -12.37 -1.78 -3.95
C GLY A 74 -11.01 -1.11 -4.01
N ALA A 75 -9.94 -1.76 -3.58
CA ALA A 75 -8.61 -1.19 -3.70
C ALA A 75 -8.14 -1.22 -5.16
N ASP A 76 -7.47 -0.16 -5.57
CA ASP A 76 -6.84 -0.10 -6.91
C ASP A 76 -5.43 -0.68 -6.86
N LEU A 77 -4.80 -0.64 -5.70
CA LEU A 77 -3.45 -1.14 -5.51
C LEU A 77 -3.33 -1.70 -4.09
N VAL A 78 -2.67 -2.84 -3.96
CA VAL A 78 -2.40 -3.45 -2.65
C VAL A 78 -0.89 -3.51 -2.46
N VAL A 79 -0.41 -2.99 -1.33
CA VAL A 79 1.02 -2.91 -1.00
C VAL A 79 1.30 -3.84 0.17
N TYR A 80 2.37 -4.59 0.07
CA TYR A 80 2.78 -5.51 1.12
C TYR A 80 4.28 -5.41 1.36
N SER A 81 4.73 -5.83 2.53
CA SER A 81 6.16 -5.90 2.82
C SER A 81 6.67 -7.32 2.63
N ALA A 82 8.00 -7.45 2.51
CA ALA A 82 8.62 -8.76 2.37
C ALA A 82 8.35 -9.68 3.57
N ALA A 83 7.95 -9.11 4.72
CA ALA A 83 7.65 -9.88 5.93
C ALA A 83 6.29 -10.58 5.88
N ILE A 84 5.42 -10.17 4.96
CA ILE A 84 4.08 -10.76 4.86
C ILE A 84 4.17 -12.15 4.24
N ALA A 85 3.50 -13.13 4.85
CA ALA A 85 3.49 -14.49 4.34
C ALA A 85 2.87 -14.55 2.96
N LYS A 86 3.41 -15.39 2.09
CA LYS A 86 2.93 -15.52 0.71
C LYS A 86 1.49 -16.01 0.62
N ASP A 87 1.03 -16.73 1.63
CA ASP A 87 -0.35 -17.21 1.69
C ASP A 87 -1.27 -16.30 2.50
N ASN A 88 -0.85 -15.07 2.74
CA ASN A 88 -1.69 -14.08 3.42
C ASN A 88 -3.03 -13.95 2.71
N VAL A 89 -4.12 -13.95 3.49
CA VAL A 89 -5.48 -13.96 2.94
C VAL A 89 -5.75 -12.73 2.07
N GLU A 90 -5.18 -11.59 2.42
CA GLU A 90 -5.41 -10.37 1.65
C GLU A 90 -4.62 -10.37 0.34
N LEU A 91 -3.40 -10.91 0.34
CA LEU A 91 -2.66 -11.08 -0.90
C LEU A 91 -3.39 -12.02 -1.86
N ASN A 92 -3.88 -13.13 -1.33
CA ASN A 92 -4.62 -14.09 -2.14
C ASN A 92 -5.91 -13.50 -2.69
N ALA A 93 -6.61 -12.72 -1.87
CA ALA A 93 -7.84 -12.07 -2.31
C ALA A 93 -7.55 -11.04 -3.41
N ALA A 94 -6.50 -10.24 -3.24
CA ALA A 94 -6.14 -9.24 -4.25
C ALA A 94 -5.85 -9.91 -5.59
N ALA A 95 -5.07 -10.99 -5.58
CA ALA A 95 -4.77 -11.75 -6.80
C ALA A 95 -6.06 -12.30 -7.43
N SER A 96 -6.94 -12.83 -6.61
CA SER A 96 -8.20 -13.41 -7.07
C SER A 96 -9.11 -12.36 -7.71
N TYR A 97 -9.09 -11.14 -7.19
CA TYR A 97 -9.92 -10.05 -7.70
C TYR A 97 -9.25 -9.27 -8.84
N GLY A 98 -8.05 -9.66 -9.25
CA GLY A 98 -7.33 -8.96 -10.31
C GLY A 98 -6.77 -7.62 -9.89
N ILE A 99 -6.57 -7.39 -8.59
CA ILE A 99 -6.00 -6.14 -8.07
C ILE A 99 -4.49 -6.22 -8.15
N THR A 100 -3.85 -5.17 -8.65
CA THR A 100 -2.40 -5.09 -8.71
C THR A 100 -1.80 -5.09 -7.31
N THR A 101 -0.80 -5.94 -7.09
CA THR A 101 -0.08 -5.98 -5.81
C THR A 101 1.39 -5.63 -6.06
N VAL A 102 1.97 -4.88 -5.14
CA VAL A 102 3.39 -4.51 -5.23
C VAL A 102 4.03 -4.61 -3.85
N GLU A 103 5.30 -4.94 -3.82
CA GLU A 103 6.07 -4.89 -2.59
C GLU A 103 6.40 -3.44 -2.24
N ARG A 104 6.46 -3.14 -0.95
CA ARG A 104 6.75 -1.81 -0.45
C ARG A 104 7.96 -1.17 -1.13
N SER A 105 9.02 -1.94 -1.33
CA SER A 105 10.25 -1.41 -1.92
C SER A 105 10.04 -0.89 -3.35
N VAL A 106 9.17 -1.53 -4.10
CA VAL A 106 8.86 -1.10 -5.47
C VAL A 106 8.11 0.23 -5.44
N LEU A 107 7.13 0.34 -4.55
CA LEU A 107 6.37 1.58 -4.42
C LEU A 107 7.26 2.72 -3.91
N LEU A 108 8.13 2.43 -2.95
CA LEU A 108 9.06 3.44 -2.43
C LEU A 108 9.96 3.97 -3.55
N GLY A 109 10.50 3.08 -4.38
CA GLY A 109 11.33 3.50 -5.51
C GLY A 109 10.57 4.38 -6.49
N TYR A 110 9.32 4.05 -6.76
CA TYR A 110 8.47 4.86 -7.62
C TYR A 110 8.27 6.26 -7.05
N VAL A 111 7.92 6.35 -5.76
CA VAL A 111 7.67 7.62 -5.10
C VAL A 111 8.94 8.47 -5.08
N ASP A 112 10.08 7.87 -4.79
CA ASP A 112 11.35 8.58 -4.76
C ASP A 112 11.71 9.16 -6.13
N ARG A 113 11.54 8.39 -7.19
CA ARG A 113 11.84 8.86 -8.54
C ARG A 113 10.93 10.03 -8.93
N LYS A 114 9.66 9.96 -8.59
CA LYS A 114 8.72 11.03 -8.90
C LYS A 114 9.06 12.31 -8.14
N SER A 115 9.44 12.18 -6.87
CA SER A 115 9.83 13.33 -6.07
C SER A 115 11.09 13.99 -6.62
N THR A 116 12.07 13.20 -7.00
CA THR A 116 13.32 13.71 -7.56
C THR A 116 13.06 14.48 -8.85
N ARG A 117 12.13 14.01 -9.65
CA ARG A 117 11.82 14.69 -10.93
C ARG A 117 11.18 16.03 -10.74
N LEU A 118 10.51 16.24 -9.62
CA LEU A 118 9.85 17.52 -9.37
C LEU A 118 10.85 18.60 -8.98
N ASN A 119 12.04 18.23 -8.61
CA ASN A 119 13.10 19.17 -8.30
C ASN A 119 13.94 19.49 -9.54
#